data_5d6d6c1f5fd6eb573e3f818d17cbf7fc
#
_entry.id   5d6d6c1f5fd6eb573e3f818d17cbf7fc
#
_cell.length_a   1.000
_cell.length_b   1.000
_cell.length_c   1.000
_cell.angle_alpha   90.00
_cell.angle_beta   90.00
_cell.angle_gamma   90.00
#
_symmetry.space_group_name_H-M   'P 1'
#
loop_
_entity.id
_entity.type
_entity.pdbx_description
1 polymer ?
#
loop_
_entity_poly.entity_id
_entity_poly.type
_entity_poly.pdbx_seq_one_letter_code
_entity_poly.pdbx_strand_id
1 'polypeptide(L)'
;MRPFVFVAVAVFLALPVHADRFKEWDRNKDGKLQKEELPPNARRNFERVDADKDGVISLAEHKAFLNRRSGGEQRQQAHPDYQTVWNQDYAGSGNQRQTLDLFLPREKSAKLRPLLVYIHGGGWRGGSKEGAFRRLQPLLEGSDFAGAAINYRLTNEVSWPAQIHDCKAAIRWLKAHAGKYGYDPERIGVWGTSAGGHLVSMLGVTGDVPELEGKLGKHLDEKSSITCVVNYFGPSNLLTMDDYPSNIKHSAADSPEGKLVGGALLEKKEVAVNASPVSHLSPMDAPMLLAHGTKDMLVPYQQSVELSKGLAKHKVDNIFLTMKEAGHGFRSKELTEKVREFLAHHLMGESSKLASGTIFPGR
;
A
#
# COMPACT_ATOMS: atom_id res chain seq x y z
N MET A 1 -24.62 44.46 -35.98
CA MET A 1 -24.73 42.97 -36.07
C MET A 1 -23.39 42.35 -35.78
N ARG A 2 -23.22 41.77 -34.64
CA ARG A 2 -22.02 41.02 -34.25
C ARG A 2 -22.37 39.52 -34.30
N PRO A 3 -21.55 38.66 -34.90
CA PRO A 3 -21.86 37.21 -34.96
C PRO A 3 -21.58 36.55 -33.63
N PHE A 4 -22.53 35.78 -33.13
CA PHE A 4 -22.34 34.87 -31.99
C PHE A 4 -21.52 33.67 -32.45
N VAL A 5 -20.35 33.49 -31.84
CA VAL A 5 -19.55 32.26 -32.01
C VAL A 5 -20.05 31.26 -30.96
N PHE A 6 -20.69 30.19 -31.39
CA PHE A 6 -20.98 29.03 -30.56
C PHE A 6 -19.70 28.23 -30.35
N VAL A 7 -19.16 28.28 -29.12
CA VAL A 7 -18.12 27.33 -28.69
C VAL A 7 -18.81 26.07 -28.25
N ALA A 8 -18.72 25.04 -29.05
CA ALA A 8 -19.13 23.68 -28.65
C ALA A 8 -18.14 23.16 -27.59
N VAL A 9 -18.58 23.10 -26.36
CA VAL A 9 -17.85 22.40 -25.28
C VAL A 9 -18.05 20.91 -25.51
N ALA A 10 -17.03 20.24 -26.04
CA ALA A 10 -16.97 18.79 -26.10
C ALA A 10 -16.76 18.26 -24.68
N VAL A 11 -17.82 17.74 -24.06
CA VAL A 11 -17.73 16.97 -22.82
C VAL A 11 -17.08 15.64 -23.15
N PHE A 12 -15.78 15.52 -22.89
CA PHE A 12 -15.09 14.25 -22.85
C PHE A 12 -15.58 13.49 -21.62
N LEU A 13 -16.55 12.61 -21.79
CA LEU A 13 -16.86 11.57 -20.82
C LEU A 13 -15.67 10.62 -20.78
N ALA A 14 -14.86 10.75 -19.73
CA ALA A 14 -13.81 9.78 -19.41
C ALA A 14 -14.46 8.42 -19.13
N LEU A 15 -14.38 7.50 -20.09
CA LEU A 15 -14.78 6.11 -19.92
C LEU A 15 -13.85 5.43 -18.89
N PRO A 16 -14.37 4.59 -17.99
CA PRO A 16 -13.53 3.92 -17.01
C PRO A 16 -12.51 3.00 -17.70
N VAL A 17 -11.25 3.07 -17.28
CA VAL A 17 -10.06 2.37 -17.81
C VAL A 17 -10.24 0.85 -18.03
N HIS A 18 -11.28 0.25 -17.46
CA HIS A 18 -11.56 -1.19 -17.57
C HIS A 18 -12.40 -1.57 -18.84
N ALA A 19 -13.10 -0.63 -19.45
CA ALA A 19 -13.86 -0.89 -20.69
C ALA A 19 -12.94 -0.97 -21.92
N ASP A 20 -11.78 -0.35 -21.88
CA ASP A 20 -10.82 -0.34 -22.98
C ASP A 20 -10.17 -1.71 -23.24
N ARG A 21 -9.85 -2.47 -22.17
CA ARG A 21 -9.21 -3.78 -22.36
C ARG A 21 -10.09 -4.83 -23.03
N PHE A 22 -11.41 -4.77 -22.85
CA PHE A 22 -12.32 -5.65 -23.55
C PHE A 22 -12.24 -5.40 -25.06
N LYS A 23 -12.32 -4.12 -25.47
CA LYS A 23 -12.21 -3.72 -26.88
C LYS A 23 -10.84 -3.98 -27.49
N GLU A 24 -9.78 -3.90 -26.69
CA GLU A 24 -8.41 -4.21 -27.10
C GLU A 24 -8.23 -5.70 -27.39
N TRP A 25 -8.89 -6.56 -26.60
CA TRP A 25 -8.82 -8.00 -26.76
C TRP A 25 -9.81 -8.56 -27.78
N ASP A 26 -10.96 -7.93 -27.98
CA ASP A 26 -11.96 -8.23 -29.01
C ASP A 26 -11.41 -7.86 -30.40
N ARG A 27 -10.59 -8.77 -30.96
CA ARG A 27 -9.88 -8.53 -32.23
C ARG A 27 -10.78 -8.63 -33.44
N ASN A 28 -11.78 -9.53 -33.40
CA ASN A 28 -12.73 -9.75 -34.45
C ASN A 28 -13.89 -8.77 -34.39
N LYS A 29 -13.99 -7.96 -33.29
CA LYS A 29 -15.02 -6.93 -33.07
C LYS A 29 -16.46 -7.48 -33.05
N ASP A 30 -16.66 -8.72 -32.62
CA ASP A 30 -17.98 -9.33 -32.50
C ASP A 30 -18.68 -9.01 -31.16
N GLY A 31 -18.00 -8.25 -30.25
CA GLY A 31 -18.55 -7.86 -28.97
C GLY A 31 -18.44 -8.94 -27.90
N LYS A 32 -17.67 -10.00 -28.15
CA LYS A 32 -17.39 -11.12 -27.25
C LYS A 32 -15.90 -11.41 -27.24
N LEU A 33 -15.40 -12.09 -26.18
CA LEU A 33 -14.00 -12.51 -26.10
C LEU A 33 -13.94 -14.03 -26.13
N GLN A 34 -13.29 -14.55 -27.13
CA GLN A 34 -12.94 -15.96 -27.24
C GLN A 34 -11.62 -16.22 -26.48
N LYS A 35 -11.40 -17.46 -26.04
CA LYS A 35 -10.21 -17.84 -25.24
C LYS A 35 -8.90 -17.49 -25.95
N GLU A 36 -8.88 -17.58 -27.28
CA GLU A 36 -7.74 -17.30 -28.16
C GLU A 36 -7.40 -15.81 -28.25
N GLU A 37 -8.38 -14.94 -28.07
CA GLU A 37 -8.24 -13.49 -28.10
C GLU A 37 -7.59 -12.94 -26.84
N LEU A 38 -7.69 -13.69 -25.73
CA LEU A 38 -7.11 -13.29 -24.46
C LEU A 38 -5.59 -13.47 -24.43
N PRO A 39 -4.85 -12.55 -23.78
CA PRO A 39 -3.43 -12.73 -23.51
C PRO A 39 -3.23 -13.94 -22.58
N PRO A 40 -2.05 -14.60 -22.62
CA PRO A 40 -1.78 -15.84 -21.89
C PRO A 40 -2.07 -15.77 -20.38
N ASN A 41 -1.81 -14.63 -19.75
CA ASN A 41 -2.07 -14.41 -18.33
C ASN A 41 -3.57 -14.26 -18.00
N ALA A 42 -4.41 -13.90 -18.95
CA ALA A 42 -5.86 -13.80 -18.77
C ALA A 42 -6.60 -15.11 -19.10
N ARG A 43 -6.08 -15.94 -20.02
CA ARG A 43 -6.68 -17.24 -20.42
C ARG A 43 -6.94 -18.19 -19.25
N ARG A 44 -6.07 -18.19 -18.25
CA ARG A 44 -6.24 -19.02 -17.04
C ARG A 44 -7.50 -18.70 -16.22
N ASN A 45 -8.10 -17.54 -16.44
CA ASN A 45 -9.32 -17.13 -15.76
C ASN A 45 -10.56 -17.29 -16.65
N PHE A 46 -10.45 -17.79 -17.88
CA PHE A 46 -11.53 -17.84 -18.87
C PHE A 46 -12.78 -18.51 -18.27
N GLU A 47 -12.68 -19.76 -17.81
CA GLU A 47 -13.80 -20.52 -17.24
C GLU A 47 -14.42 -19.89 -15.98
N ARG A 48 -13.69 -19.00 -15.34
CA ARG A 48 -14.17 -18.26 -14.16
C ARG A 48 -14.90 -16.98 -14.54
N VAL A 49 -14.60 -16.43 -15.71
CA VAL A 49 -15.21 -15.21 -16.23
C VAL A 49 -16.45 -15.54 -17.05
N ASP A 50 -16.39 -16.57 -17.88
CA ASP A 50 -17.50 -17.20 -18.60
C ASP A 50 -18.46 -17.85 -17.57
N ALA A 51 -19.40 -17.05 -17.08
CA ALA A 51 -20.26 -17.43 -15.97
C ALA A 51 -21.44 -18.31 -16.38
N ASP A 52 -21.94 -18.14 -17.58
CA ASP A 52 -23.03 -18.92 -18.17
C ASP A 52 -22.53 -20.14 -18.96
N LYS A 53 -21.20 -20.25 -19.15
CA LYS A 53 -20.50 -21.35 -19.82
C LYS A 53 -20.91 -21.50 -21.29
N ASP A 54 -21.19 -20.39 -21.95
CA ASP A 54 -21.52 -20.38 -23.38
C ASP A 54 -20.28 -20.47 -24.31
N GLY A 55 -19.07 -20.48 -23.71
CA GLY A 55 -17.78 -20.62 -24.38
C GLY A 55 -17.18 -19.31 -24.87
N VAL A 56 -17.79 -18.18 -24.55
CA VAL A 56 -17.28 -16.82 -24.81
C VAL A 56 -17.49 -15.93 -23.59
N ILE A 57 -16.72 -14.84 -23.48
CA ILE A 57 -16.90 -13.85 -22.43
C ILE A 57 -17.60 -12.64 -23.01
N SER A 58 -18.82 -12.39 -22.58
CA SER A 58 -19.56 -11.18 -22.91
C SER A 58 -18.99 -9.95 -22.19
N LEU A 59 -19.27 -8.74 -22.70
CA LEU A 59 -18.90 -7.50 -21.99
C LEU A 59 -19.53 -7.41 -20.59
N ALA A 60 -20.71 -7.98 -20.41
CA ALA A 60 -21.39 -8.03 -19.12
C ALA A 60 -20.63 -8.90 -18.10
N GLU A 61 -20.21 -10.10 -18.51
CA GLU A 61 -19.42 -11.02 -17.68
C GLU A 61 -18.03 -10.46 -17.37
N HIS A 62 -17.37 -9.88 -18.37
CA HIS A 62 -16.10 -9.20 -18.18
C HIS A 62 -16.21 -8.08 -17.13
N LYS A 63 -17.22 -7.22 -17.26
CA LYS A 63 -17.52 -6.17 -16.27
C LYS A 63 -17.85 -6.76 -14.90
N ALA A 64 -18.67 -7.79 -14.83
CA ALA A 64 -19.02 -8.47 -13.59
C ALA A 64 -17.80 -9.11 -12.91
N PHE A 65 -16.91 -9.71 -13.68
CA PHE A 65 -15.66 -10.26 -13.16
C PHE A 65 -14.71 -9.18 -12.66
N LEU A 66 -14.56 -8.09 -13.40
CA LEU A 66 -13.75 -6.95 -12.96
C LEU A 66 -14.34 -6.31 -11.71
N ASN A 67 -15.64 -6.14 -11.62
CA ASN A 67 -16.33 -5.65 -10.45
C ASN A 67 -16.17 -6.59 -9.24
N ARG A 68 -16.18 -7.92 -9.45
CA ARG A 68 -15.83 -8.89 -8.39
C ARG A 68 -14.37 -8.79 -7.96
N ARG A 69 -13.45 -8.47 -8.87
CA ARG A 69 -12.01 -8.27 -8.57
C ARG A 69 -11.70 -6.90 -7.96
N SER A 70 -12.41 -5.87 -8.37
CA SER A 70 -12.24 -4.51 -7.86
C SER A 70 -13.03 -4.26 -6.56
N GLY A 71 -13.64 -5.31 -5.97
CA GLY A 71 -14.42 -5.15 -4.74
C GLY A 71 -15.78 -4.51 -4.93
N GLY A 72 -16.28 -4.43 -6.18
CA GLY A 72 -17.66 -4.11 -6.47
C GLY A 72 -18.56 -5.15 -5.81
N GLU A 73 -19.12 -4.83 -4.63
CA GLU A 73 -19.98 -5.68 -3.81
C GLU A 73 -19.37 -7.06 -3.39
N GLN A 74 -18.11 -7.15 -2.95
CA GLN A 74 -17.93 -7.97 -1.77
C GLN A 74 -18.82 -7.32 -0.72
N ARG A 75 -19.99 -7.93 -0.41
CA ARG A 75 -20.78 -7.60 0.77
C ARG A 75 -19.75 -7.35 1.85
N GLN A 76 -19.68 -6.11 2.30
CA GLN A 76 -18.90 -5.69 3.45
C GLN A 76 -19.46 -6.51 4.60
N GLN A 77 -18.95 -7.72 4.79
CA GLN A 77 -19.39 -8.58 5.87
C GLN A 77 -19.00 -7.83 7.12
N ALA A 78 -20.03 -7.27 7.77
CA ALA A 78 -19.83 -6.62 9.04
C ALA A 78 -19.17 -7.63 9.96
N HIS A 79 -17.94 -7.35 10.40
CA HIS A 79 -17.31 -8.19 11.39
C HIS A 79 -18.07 -8.02 12.71
N PRO A 80 -18.37 -9.11 13.44
CA PRO A 80 -19.16 -9.01 14.67
C PRO A 80 -18.52 -8.06 15.69
N ASP A 81 -17.19 -8.09 15.80
CA ASP A 81 -16.46 -7.32 16.82
C ASP A 81 -15.94 -5.97 16.36
N TYR A 82 -16.06 -5.65 15.06
CA TYR A 82 -15.58 -4.39 14.49
C TYR A 82 -16.66 -3.65 13.71
N GLN A 83 -16.75 -2.34 13.94
CA GLN A 83 -17.46 -1.42 13.08
C GLN A 83 -16.50 -0.93 11.99
N THR A 84 -16.92 -0.96 10.74
CA THR A 84 -16.15 -0.37 9.65
C THR A 84 -16.73 0.97 9.21
N VAL A 85 -15.87 1.97 9.08
CA VAL A 85 -16.19 3.27 8.49
C VAL A 85 -15.50 3.33 7.13
N TRP A 86 -16.29 3.29 6.07
CA TRP A 86 -15.79 3.13 4.71
C TRP A 86 -15.51 4.46 4.02
N ASN A 87 -14.51 4.45 3.11
CA ASN A 87 -14.28 5.46 2.08
C ASN A 87 -14.24 6.90 2.60
N GLN A 88 -13.52 7.14 3.70
CA GLN A 88 -13.30 8.49 4.18
C GLN A 88 -12.31 9.21 3.27
N ASP A 89 -12.74 10.28 2.60
CA ASP A 89 -11.91 11.10 1.73
C ASP A 89 -10.98 11.99 2.58
N TYR A 90 -9.73 11.59 2.71
CA TYR A 90 -8.74 12.30 3.51
C TYR A 90 -8.16 13.55 2.82
N ALA A 91 -8.32 13.62 1.50
CA ALA A 91 -7.82 14.73 0.70
C ALA A 91 -8.90 15.79 0.42
N GLY A 92 -10.19 15.44 0.50
CA GLY A 92 -11.30 16.28 0.09
C GLY A 92 -11.38 16.48 -1.43
N SER A 93 -10.81 15.55 -2.19
CA SER A 93 -10.66 15.64 -3.66
C SER A 93 -11.74 14.89 -4.44
N GLY A 94 -12.49 13.99 -3.80
CA GLY A 94 -13.41 13.05 -4.45
C GLY A 94 -12.69 11.91 -5.20
N ASN A 95 -11.36 11.84 -5.18
CA ASN A 95 -10.61 10.76 -5.80
C ASN A 95 -10.68 9.48 -4.93
N GLN A 96 -11.18 8.38 -5.50
CA GLN A 96 -11.28 7.09 -4.81
C GLN A 96 -9.92 6.52 -4.37
N ARG A 97 -8.82 6.96 -5.00
CA ARG A 97 -7.46 6.64 -4.58
C ARG A 97 -6.98 7.45 -3.38
N GLN A 98 -7.73 8.44 -2.93
CA GLN A 98 -7.44 9.27 -1.77
C GLN A 98 -8.44 9.06 -0.64
N THR A 99 -8.83 7.80 -0.45
CA THR A 99 -9.76 7.38 0.60
C THR A 99 -9.13 6.38 1.55
N LEU A 100 -9.66 6.31 2.76
CA LEU A 100 -9.29 5.32 3.78
C LEU A 100 -10.53 4.64 4.37
N ASP A 101 -10.31 3.47 4.97
CA ASP A 101 -11.30 2.75 5.79
C ASP A 101 -10.80 2.66 7.23
N LEU A 102 -11.74 2.71 8.20
CA LEU A 102 -11.47 2.48 9.61
C LEU A 102 -12.12 1.18 10.07
N PHE A 103 -11.45 0.46 10.94
CA PHE A 103 -11.92 -0.76 11.60
C PHE A 103 -11.85 -0.55 13.11
N LEU A 104 -12.99 -0.22 13.70
CA LEU A 104 -13.11 0.22 15.08
C LEU A 104 -13.69 -0.92 15.93
N PRO A 105 -13.02 -1.39 17.00
CA PRO A 105 -13.61 -2.35 17.91
C PRO A 105 -14.95 -1.87 18.46
N ARG A 106 -15.97 -2.75 18.45
CA ARG A 106 -17.30 -2.44 19.00
C ARG A 106 -17.31 -2.41 20.52
N GLU A 107 -16.41 -3.17 21.12
CA GLU A 107 -16.22 -3.14 22.56
C GLU A 107 -15.72 -1.77 22.99
N LYS A 108 -16.37 -1.19 24.00
CA LYS A 108 -15.97 0.10 24.56
C LYS A 108 -14.72 -0.10 25.41
N SER A 109 -13.76 0.81 25.28
CA SER A 109 -12.60 0.91 26.14
C SER A 109 -12.63 2.20 26.93
N ALA A 110 -12.21 2.16 28.18
CA ALA A 110 -12.05 3.36 29.01
C ALA A 110 -10.82 4.20 28.59
N LYS A 111 -9.89 3.58 27.85
CA LYS A 111 -8.67 4.23 27.31
C LYS A 111 -8.80 4.35 25.80
N LEU A 112 -8.23 5.42 25.24
CA LEU A 112 -8.07 5.54 23.79
C LEU A 112 -7.18 4.40 23.28
N ARG A 113 -7.56 3.76 22.18
CA ARG A 113 -6.82 2.66 21.58
C ARG A 113 -5.73 3.17 20.65
N PRO A 114 -4.57 2.52 20.59
CA PRO A 114 -3.63 2.76 19.50
C PRO A 114 -4.27 2.44 18.15
N LEU A 115 -3.77 3.05 17.07
CA LEU A 115 -4.21 2.81 15.71
C LEU A 115 -3.12 2.12 14.88
N LEU A 116 -3.47 1.02 14.21
CA LEU A 116 -2.61 0.36 13.24
C LEU A 116 -3.11 0.64 11.82
N VAL A 117 -2.30 1.31 11.01
CA VAL A 117 -2.63 1.71 9.63
C VAL A 117 -1.94 0.80 8.63
N TYR A 118 -2.71 0.16 7.75
CA TYR A 118 -2.20 -0.68 6.67
C TYR A 118 -2.07 0.10 5.36
N ILE A 119 -0.93 -0.05 4.68
CA ILE A 119 -0.65 0.50 3.34
C ILE A 119 -0.38 -0.66 2.38
N HIS A 120 -1.18 -0.75 1.32
CA HIS A 120 -1.13 -1.85 0.36
C HIS A 120 0.10 -1.81 -0.55
N GLY A 121 0.56 -2.99 -0.99
CA GLY A 121 1.54 -3.14 -2.05
C GLY A 121 0.94 -3.02 -3.45
N GLY A 122 1.69 -3.48 -4.46
CA GLY A 122 1.26 -3.52 -5.86
C GLY A 122 2.14 -2.70 -6.81
N GLY A 123 3.42 -2.50 -6.46
CA GLY A 123 4.41 -1.79 -7.29
C GLY A 123 3.98 -0.34 -7.58
N TRP A 124 3.28 0.31 -6.65
CA TRP A 124 2.69 1.66 -6.77
C TRP A 124 1.75 1.84 -7.98
N ARG A 125 1.54 0.80 -8.79
CA ARG A 125 0.71 0.79 -10.03
C ARG A 125 -0.58 0.00 -9.90
N GLY A 126 -0.80 -0.63 -8.76
CA GLY A 126 -1.97 -1.45 -8.48
C GLY A 126 -2.18 -1.66 -6.99
N GLY A 127 -3.15 -2.50 -6.63
CA GLY A 127 -3.53 -2.73 -5.25
C GLY A 127 -4.56 -1.73 -4.75
N SER A 128 -5.07 -1.98 -3.55
CA SER A 128 -6.05 -1.12 -2.90
C SER A 128 -6.24 -1.51 -1.42
N LYS A 129 -6.93 -0.66 -0.66
CA LYS A 129 -7.33 -0.89 0.73
C LYS A 129 -8.42 -1.97 0.88
N GLU A 130 -9.08 -2.34 -0.22
CA GLU A 130 -10.14 -3.34 -0.21
C GLU A 130 -9.61 -4.70 0.27
N GLY A 131 -10.32 -5.31 1.22
CA GLY A 131 -9.89 -6.55 1.84
C GLY A 131 -8.72 -6.43 2.83
N ALA A 132 -8.28 -5.21 3.16
CA ALA A 132 -7.21 -4.96 4.13
C ALA A 132 -7.56 -5.49 5.53
N PHE A 133 -8.84 -5.51 5.92
CA PHE A 133 -9.25 -6.06 7.20
C PHE A 133 -8.74 -7.49 7.40
N ARG A 134 -8.83 -8.36 6.40
CA ARG A 134 -8.29 -9.74 6.48
C ARG A 134 -6.79 -9.81 6.75
N ARG A 135 -6.04 -8.79 6.35
CA ARG A 135 -4.60 -8.69 6.63
C ARG A 135 -4.35 -8.19 8.04
N LEU A 136 -5.09 -7.15 8.44
CA LEU A 136 -5.02 -6.56 9.77
C LEU A 136 -5.56 -7.50 10.85
N GLN A 137 -6.60 -8.29 10.56
CA GLN A 137 -7.31 -9.14 11.49
C GLN A 137 -6.39 -9.95 12.42
N PRO A 138 -5.34 -10.65 11.94
CA PRO A 138 -4.43 -11.38 12.82
C PRO A 138 -3.66 -10.50 13.81
N LEU A 139 -3.58 -9.20 13.58
CA LEU A 139 -2.90 -8.24 14.47
C LEU A 139 -3.90 -7.49 15.37
N LEU A 140 -5.15 -7.35 14.93
CA LEU A 140 -6.20 -6.64 15.67
C LEU A 140 -6.94 -7.54 16.65
N GLU A 141 -7.25 -8.80 16.28
CA GLU A 141 -7.98 -9.73 17.14
C GLU A 141 -7.20 -10.04 18.41
N GLY A 142 -7.89 -9.92 19.56
CA GLY A 142 -7.28 -10.10 20.88
C GLY A 142 -6.24 -9.05 21.25
N SER A 143 -6.19 -7.94 20.51
CA SER A 143 -5.42 -6.75 20.85
C SER A 143 -6.34 -5.57 21.10
N ASP A 144 -5.82 -4.53 21.75
CA ASP A 144 -6.57 -3.29 22.04
C ASP A 144 -6.40 -2.24 20.92
N PHE A 145 -6.17 -2.67 19.68
CA PHE A 145 -5.92 -1.77 18.54
C PHE A 145 -7.19 -1.46 17.75
N ALA A 146 -7.32 -0.20 17.32
CA ALA A 146 -8.12 0.15 16.17
C ALA A 146 -7.30 -0.05 14.89
N GLY A 147 -7.97 -0.28 13.75
CA GLY A 147 -7.33 -0.46 12.47
C GLY A 147 -7.73 0.61 11.46
N ALA A 148 -6.85 0.86 10.49
CA ALA A 148 -7.17 1.62 9.29
C ALA A 148 -6.46 1.05 8.08
N ALA A 149 -6.96 1.35 6.88
CA ALA A 149 -6.27 1.05 5.63
C ALA A 149 -6.46 2.20 4.66
N ILE A 150 -5.39 2.58 3.97
CA ILE A 150 -5.40 3.71 3.06
C ILE A 150 -5.16 3.28 1.62
N ASN A 151 -5.84 3.94 0.70
CA ASN A 151 -5.49 4.02 -0.71
C ASN A 151 -4.55 5.20 -0.92
N TYR A 152 -3.77 5.17 -2.00
CA TYR A 152 -2.94 6.27 -2.48
C TYR A 152 -2.97 6.28 -4.00
N ARG A 153 -2.71 7.44 -4.64
CA ARG A 153 -2.68 7.58 -6.10
C ARG A 153 -1.59 6.70 -6.69
N LEU A 154 -1.92 6.04 -7.79
CA LEU A 154 -1.03 5.10 -8.46
C LEU A 154 -0.21 5.79 -9.55
N THR A 155 0.84 5.12 -10.02
CA THR A 155 1.77 5.66 -11.02
C THR A 155 1.18 5.85 -12.42
N ASN A 156 -0.01 5.31 -12.69
CA ASN A 156 -0.79 5.63 -13.89
C ASN A 156 -1.55 6.97 -13.78
N GLU A 157 -1.65 7.54 -12.58
CA GLU A 157 -2.26 8.86 -12.34
C GLU A 157 -1.16 9.92 -12.15
N VAL A 158 -0.15 9.61 -11.35
CA VAL A 158 0.87 10.58 -10.96
C VAL A 158 2.12 9.86 -10.45
N SER A 159 3.31 10.41 -10.72
CA SER A 159 4.59 9.91 -10.21
C SER A 159 4.93 10.47 -8.81
N TRP A 160 6.05 10.02 -8.26
CA TRP A 160 6.63 10.52 -7.01
C TRP A 160 6.78 12.05 -7.03
N PRO A 161 6.52 12.74 -5.90
CA PRO A 161 6.26 12.26 -4.53
C PRO A 161 4.77 12.13 -4.15
N ALA A 162 3.85 12.05 -5.10
CA ALA A 162 2.42 12.06 -4.81
C ALA A 162 1.98 10.93 -3.86
N GLN A 163 2.61 9.75 -3.93
CA GLN A 163 2.28 8.60 -3.08
C GLN A 163 2.57 8.87 -1.60
N ILE A 164 3.72 9.49 -1.29
CA ILE A 164 4.03 9.85 0.11
C ILE A 164 3.19 11.02 0.59
N HIS A 165 2.89 11.99 -0.26
CA HIS A 165 1.98 13.09 0.09
C HIS A 165 0.58 12.58 0.44
N ASP A 166 0.08 11.57 -0.28
CA ASP A 166 -1.19 10.91 0.01
C ASP A 166 -1.14 10.19 1.37
N CYS A 167 -0.08 9.41 1.63
CA CYS A 167 0.10 8.72 2.90
C CYS A 167 0.16 9.71 4.08
N LYS A 168 0.94 10.77 3.96
CA LYS A 168 1.06 11.80 5.00
C LYS A 168 -0.26 12.55 5.24
N ALA A 169 -0.99 12.90 4.17
CA ALA A 169 -2.31 13.49 4.29
C ALA A 169 -3.32 12.57 4.99
N ALA A 170 -3.26 11.26 4.71
CA ALA A 170 -4.10 10.28 5.40
C ALA A 170 -3.75 10.18 6.90
N ILE A 171 -2.47 10.21 7.29
CA ILE A 171 -2.06 10.23 8.70
C ILE A 171 -2.54 11.51 9.40
N ARG A 172 -2.40 12.69 8.77
CA ARG A 172 -2.94 13.95 9.31
C ARG A 172 -4.45 13.90 9.50
N TRP A 173 -5.16 13.37 8.51
CA TRP A 173 -6.61 13.19 8.61
C TRP A 173 -6.99 12.26 9.77
N LEU A 174 -6.28 11.15 9.93
CA LEU A 174 -6.50 10.22 11.03
C LEU A 174 -6.28 10.91 12.38
N LYS A 175 -5.21 11.67 12.56
CA LYS A 175 -4.94 12.42 13.80
C LYS A 175 -6.07 13.42 14.11
N ALA A 176 -6.46 14.24 13.14
CA ALA A 176 -7.53 15.22 13.30
C ALA A 176 -8.89 14.61 13.66
N HIS A 177 -9.13 13.35 13.30
CA HIS A 177 -10.40 12.66 13.55
C HIS A 177 -10.35 11.67 14.72
N ALA A 178 -9.24 11.57 15.44
CA ALA A 178 -9.03 10.59 16.49
C ALA A 178 -10.10 10.67 17.60
N GLY A 179 -10.44 11.89 18.04
CA GLY A 179 -11.48 12.11 19.05
C GLY A 179 -12.88 11.65 18.60
N LYS A 180 -13.20 11.79 17.30
CA LYS A 180 -14.47 11.32 16.73
C LYS A 180 -14.61 9.81 16.75
N TYR A 181 -13.50 9.10 16.53
CA TYR A 181 -13.50 7.64 16.33
C TYR A 181 -12.94 6.86 17.52
N GLY A 182 -12.46 7.53 18.58
CA GLY A 182 -12.08 6.91 19.85
C GLY A 182 -10.74 6.18 19.84
N TYR A 183 -9.76 6.64 19.07
CA TYR A 183 -8.39 6.16 19.13
C TYR A 183 -7.40 7.29 19.49
N ASP A 184 -6.17 6.92 19.81
CA ASP A 184 -5.14 7.85 20.25
C ASP A 184 -4.34 8.40 19.06
N PRO A 185 -4.34 9.72 18.80
CA PRO A 185 -3.61 10.33 17.70
C PRO A 185 -2.09 10.24 17.84
N GLU A 186 -1.57 10.05 19.06
CA GLU A 186 -0.13 9.98 19.33
C GLU A 186 0.42 8.55 19.25
N ARG A 187 -0.45 7.53 19.18
CA ARG A 187 -0.08 6.13 19.13
C ARG A 187 -0.52 5.48 17.82
N ILE A 188 0.12 5.88 16.71
CA ILE A 188 -0.17 5.39 15.36
C ILE A 188 1.02 4.56 14.87
N GLY A 189 0.82 3.25 14.73
CA GLY A 189 1.73 2.35 14.02
C GLY A 189 1.32 2.19 12.56
N VAL A 190 2.29 1.99 11.66
CA VAL A 190 2.02 1.74 10.26
C VAL A 190 2.59 0.40 9.81
N TRP A 191 1.86 -0.32 8.98
CA TRP A 191 2.27 -1.59 8.40
C TRP A 191 2.05 -1.62 6.89
N GLY A 192 3.05 -2.06 6.14
CA GLY A 192 2.97 -2.15 4.69
C GLY A 192 3.71 -3.33 4.10
N THR A 193 3.34 -3.70 2.88
CA THR A 193 3.94 -4.82 2.14
C THR A 193 4.42 -4.36 0.76
N SER A 194 5.63 -4.76 0.31
CA SER A 194 6.17 -4.41 -1.02
C SER A 194 6.20 -2.87 -1.21
N ALA A 195 5.57 -2.34 -2.25
CA ALA A 195 5.40 -0.88 -2.42
C ALA A 195 4.80 -0.17 -1.19
N GLY A 196 3.88 -0.84 -0.46
CA GLY A 196 3.38 -0.33 0.83
C GLY A 196 4.45 -0.37 1.92
N GLY A 197 5.32 -1.39 1.93
CA GLY A 197 6.49 -1.48 2.81
C GLY A 197 7.47 -0.33 2.60
N HIS A 198 7.68 0.06 1.34
CA HIS A 198 8.41 1.27 0.98
C HIS A 198 7.74 2.54 1.56
N LEU A 199 6.44 2.72 1.34
CA LEU A 199 5.72 3.92 1.79
C LEU A 199 5.65 4.04 3.31
N VAL A 200 5.50 2.93 4.06
CA VAL A 200 5.59 2.99 5.54
C VAL A 200 7.00 3.30 6.01
N SER A 201 8.04 2.82 5.31
CA SER A 201 9.42 3.20 5.61
C SER A 201 9.66 4.68 5.34
N MET A 202 9.16 5.22 4.22
CA MET A 202 9.22 6.66 3.94
C MET A 202 8.49 7.48 5.02
N LEU A 203 7.32 7.05 5.51
CA LEU A 203 6.66 7.71 6.64
C LEU A 203 7.56 7.73 7.88
N GLY A 204 8.27 6.62 8.15
CA GLY A 204 9.13 6.48 9.32
C GLY A 204 10.39 7.32 9.30
N VAL A 205 10.92 7.64 8.10
CA VAL A 205 12.22 8.34 7.94
C VAL A 205 12.10 9.76 7.39
N THR A 206 10.89 10.28 7.19
CA THR A 206 10.69 11.62 6.62
C THR A 206 9.79 12.51 7.48
N GLY A 207 9.71 12.25 8.77
CA GLY A 207 8.92 13.05 9.71
C GLY A 207 9.35 14.51 9.78
N ASP A 208 10.61 14.79 9.49
CA ASP A 208 11.27 16.09 9.51
C ASP A 208 11.70 16.61 8.13
N VAL A 209 11.18 16.02 7.04
CA VAL A 209 11.49 16.40 5.65
C VAL A 209 10.32 17.21 5.05
N PRO A 210 10.37 18.57 5.09
CA PRO A 210 9.24 19.41 4.71
C PRO A 210 8.80 19.24 3.24
N GLU A 211 9.74 18.96 2.33
CA GLU A 211 9.48 18.79 0.90
C GLU A 211 8.59 17.56 0.63
N LEU A 212 8.67 16.55 1.50
CA LEU A 212 7.87 15.33 1.42
C LEU A 212 6.59 15.38 2.25
N GLU A 213 6.34 16.46 3.02
CA GLU A 213 5.10 16.63 3.78
C GLU A 213 3.89 16.86 2.87
N GLY A 214 4.08 17.62 1.80
CA GLY A 214 3.01 17.99 0.87
C GLY A 214 1.96 18.93 1.50
N LYS A 215 1.04 19.39 0.65
CA LYS A 215 -0.02 20.34 1.05
C LYS A 215 -1.42 19.78 0.77
N LEU A 216 -1.56 18.44 0.82
CA LEU A 216 -2.81 17.76 0.50
C LEU A 216 -3.72 17.69 1.73
N GLY A 217 -5.03 17.85 1.52
CA GLY A 217 -6.06 17.78 2.57
C GLY A 217 -6.21 19.08 3.36
N LYS A 218 -7.07 19.04 4.39
CA LYS A 218 -7.46 20.22 5.17
C LYS A 218 -6.71 20.35 6.51
N HIS A 219 -6.02 19.29 6.95
CA HIS A 219 -5.43 19.23 8.28
C HIS A 219 -3.91 19.45 8.21
N LEU A 220 -3.51 20.59 7.65
CA LEU A 220 -2.11 20.94 7.44
C LEU A 220 -1.38 21.32 8.74
N ASP A 221 -2.11 21.65 9.78
CA ASP A 221 -1.58 21.95 11.12
C ASP A 221 -1.23 20.69 11.91
N GLU A 222 -1.75 19.52 11.49
CA GLU A 222 -1.42 18.23 12.09
C GLU A 222 -0.07 17.71 11.58
N LYS A 223 0.66 17.01 12.44
CA LYS A 223 1.90 16.33 12.07
C LYS A 223 1.61 14.97 11.45
N SER A 224 2.33 14.59 10.39
CA SER A 224 2.24 13.25 9.81
C SER A 224 3.15 12.21 10.47
N SER A 225 3.81 12.55 11.60
CA SER A 225 4.66 11.65 12.35
C SER A 225 3.88 10.43 12.85
N ILE A 226 4.56 9.28 12.89
CA ILE A 226 4.02 8.00 13.36
C ILE A 226 4.91 7.42 14.45
N THR A 227 4.40 6.45 15.22
CA THR A 227 5.09 5.91 16.40
C THR A 227 6.05 4.77 16.04
N CYS A 228 5.66 3.86 15.12
CA CYS A 228 6.49 2.75 14.70
C CYS A 228 6.07 2.20 13.32
N VAL A 229 6.98 1.48 12.69
CA VAL A 229 6.84 0.93 11.34
C VAL A 229 6.98 -0.58 11.34
N VAL A 230 6.09 -1.27 10.61
CA VAL A 230 6.26 -2.67 10.23
C VAL A 230 6.38 -2.73 8.71
N ASN A 231 7.57 -3.03 8.21
CA ASN A 231 7.85 -3.13 6.78
C ASN A 231 8.04 -4.59 6.38
N TYR A 232 7.19 -5.09 5.50
CA TYR A 232 7.37 -6.39 4.86
C TYR A 232 7.91 -6.19 3.44
N PHE A 233 9.15 -6.62 3.23
CA PHE A 233 9.84 -6.67 1.92
C PHE A 233 9.65 -5.43 1.03
N GLY A 234 9.67 -4.24 1.62
CA GLY A 234 9.62 -2.98 0.86
C GLY A 234 10.97 -2.59 0.29
N PRO A 235 11.03 -2.02 -0.93
CA PRO A 235 12.24 -1.37 -1.43
C PRO A 235 12.73 -0.27 -0.49
N SER A 236 14.04 -0.09 -0.39
CA SER A 236 14.64 0.93 0.49
C SER A 236 15.67 1.80 -0.20
N ASN A 237 16.35 1.28 -1.23
CA ASN A 237 17.29 2.00 -2.08
C ASN A 237 17.02 1.63 -3.54
N LEU A 238 16.33 2.52 -4.26
CA LEU A 238 15.91 2.23 -5.63
C LEU A 238 17.10 2.08 -6.59
N LEU A 239 18.25 2.69 -6.28
CA LEU A 239 19.43 2.67 -7.15
C LEU A 239 20.24 1.38 -7.03
N THR A 240 20.10 0.60 -5.94
CA THR A 240 20.86 -0.64 -5.71
C THR A 240 20.05 -1.91 -5.99
N MET A 241 18.79 -1.79 -6.43
CA MET A 241 17.94 -2.97 -6.64
C MET A 241 18.46 -3.90 -7.75
N ASP A 242 19.06 -3.35 -8.80
CA ASP A 242 19.66 -4.15 -9.91
C ASP A 242 21.02 -4.77 -9.56
N ASP A 243 21.62 -4.45 -8.40
CA ASP A 243 22.89 -5.04 -7.95
C ASP A 243 22.72 -6.48 -7.45
N TYR A 244 21.47 -6.94 -7.32
CA TYR A 244 21.11 -8.24 -6.76
C TYR A 244 20.14 -8.99 -7.68
N PRO A 245 20.10 -10.33 -7.58
CA PRO A 245 19.20 -11.14 -8.40
C PRO A 245 17.73 -10.73 -8.25
N SER A 246 17.07 -10.46 -9.36
CA SER A 246 15.64 -10.16 -9.46
C SER A 246 15.09 -10.57 -10.83
N ASN A 247 13.77 -10.83 -10.89
CA ASN A 247 13.06 -11.05 -12.14
C ASN A 247 12.65 -9.74 -12.84
N ILE A 248 13.00 -8.60 -12.24
CA ILE A 248 12.68 -7.26 -12.73
C ILE A 248 13.98 -6.51 -13.02
N LYS A 249 14.07 -5.85 -14.16
CA LYS A 249 15.09 -4.84 -14.42
C LYS A 249 14.62 -3.52 -13.83
N HIS A 250 15.00 -3.25 -12.57
CA HIS A 250 14.49 -2.13 -11.78
C HIS A 250 14.86 -0.76 -12.34
N SER A 251 16.04 -0.64 -12.95
CA SER A 251 16.50 0.61 -13.56
C SER A 251 15.74 1.02 -14.82
N ALA A 252 14.96 0.11 -15.42
CA ALA A 252 14.24 0.39 -16.67
C ALA A 252 13.07 1.37 -16.45
N ALA A 253 12.77 2.23 -17.44
CA ALA A 253 11.71 3.21 -17.37
C ALA A 253 10.31 2.62 -17.22
N ASP A 254 10.07 1.39 -17.71
CA ASP A 254 8.80 0.67 -17.63
C ASP A 254 8.70 -0.24 -16.38
N SER A 255 9.77 -0.32 -15.57
CA SER A 255 9.73 -0.98 -14.26
C SER A 255 8.75 -0.31 -13.30
N PRO A 256 8.35 -0.96 -12.21
CA PRO A 256 7.56 -0.31 -11.17
C PRO A 256 8.26 0.95 -10.61
N GLU A 257 9.56 0.88 -10.39
CA GLU A 257 10.41 1.95 -9.88
C GLU A 257 10.57 3.07 -10.90
N GLY A 258 10.81 2.71 -12.17
CA GLY A 258 10.88 3.68 -13.27
C GLY A 258 9.58 4.46 -13.44
N LYS A 259 8.43 3.79 -13.33
CA LYS A 259 7.11 4.47 -13.34
C LYS A 259 6.90 5.33 -12.11
N LEU A 260 7.40 4.91 -10.95
CA LEU A 260 7.33 5.72 -9.73
C LEU A 260 8.07 7.04 -9.90
N VAL A 261 9.30 7.01 -10.40
CA VAL A 261 10.14 8.21 -10.55
C VAL A 261 9.91 8.96 -11.87
N GLY A 262 9.10 8.42 -12.79
CA GLY A 262 8.75 9.05 -14.07
C GLY A 262 9.81 8.91 -15.18
N GLY A 263 10.59 7.82 -15.18
CA GLY A 263 11.60 7.50 -16.19
C GLY A 263 12.60 6.45 -15.71
N ALA A 264 13.65 6.18 -16.51
CA ALA A 264 14.70 5.28 -16.10
C ALA A 264 15.44 5.80 -14.86
N LEU A 265 15.76 4.93 -13.89
CA LEU A 265 16.31 5.36 -12.60
C LEU A 265 17.60 6.17 -12.74
N LEU A 266 18.47 5.82 -13.70
CA LEU A 266 19.73 6.53 -13.93
C LEU A 266 19.51 7.93 -14.54
N GLU A 267 18.43 8.12 -15.31
CA GLU A 267 18.01 9.43 -15.85
C GLU A 267 17.28 10.28 -14.81
N LYS A 268 16.65 9.63 -13.84
CA LYS A 268 15.87 10.25 -12.74
C LYS A 268 16.55 10.07 -11.38
N LYS A 269 17.88 10.07 -11.36
CA LYS A 269 18.68 9.72 -10.18
C LYS A 269 18.32 10.52 -8.92
N GLU A 270 18.13 11.83 -9.03
CA GLU A 270 17.75 12.68 -7.90
C GLU A 270 16.38 12.31 -7.34
N VAL A 271 15.42 12.01 -8.22
CA VAL A 271 14.08 11.59 -7.82
C VAL A 271 14.15 10.18 -7.19
N ALA A 272 14.98 9.27 -7.72
CA ALA A 272 15.17 7.94 -7.17
C ALA A 272 15.82 7.99 -5.78
N VAL A 273 16.81 8.86 -5.55
CA VAL A 273 17.40 9.13 -4.23
C VAL A 273 16.35 9.68 -3.28
N ASN A 274 15.60 10.70 -3.69
CA ASN A 274 14.52 11.30 -2.88
C ASN A 274 13.41 10.29 -2.55
N ALA A 275 13.15 9.30 -3.42
CA ALA A 275 12.19 8.21 -3.19
C ALA A 275 12.79 7.02 -2.44
N SER A 276 14.02 7.07 -1.95
CA SER A 276 14.69 5.95 -1.28
C SER A 276 14.76 6.19 0.23
N PRO A 277 14.10 5.35 1.07
CA PRO A 277 14.14 5.48 2.54
C PRO A 277 15.55 5.65 3.11
N VAL A 278 16.53 4.91 2.60
CA VAL A 278 17.92 4.98 3.09
C VAL A 278 18.58 6.35 2.94
N SER A 279 18.04 7.21 2.06
CA SER A 279 18.57 8.55 1.80
C SER A 279 18.12 9.60 2.85
N HIS A 280 17.16 9.24 3.71
CA HIS A 280 16.56 10.14 4.69
C HIS A 280 16.86 9.72 6.14
N LEU A 281 17.69 8.69 6.35
CA LEU A 281 17.92 8.15 7.68
C LEU A 281 18.52 9.17 8.64
N SER A 282 17.92 9.27 9.81
CA SER A 282 18.31 10.15 10.90
C SER A 282 18.12 9.49 12.27
N PRO A 283 18.71 10.03 13.36
CA PRO A 283 18.45 9.54 14.71
C PRO A 283 17.00 9.75 15.20
N MET A 284 16.22 10.55 14.47
CA MET A 284 14.82 10.89 14.84
C MET A 284 13.79 9.98 14.19
N ASP A 285 14.24 8.98 13.42
CA ASP A 285 13.37 8.06 12.70
C ASP A 285 12.57 7.18 13.65
N ALA A 286 11.38 6.77 13.18
CA ALA A 286 10.54 5.86 13.94
C ALA A 286 11.16 4.45 14.04
N PRO A 287 11.01 3.75 15.17
CA PRO A 287 11.39 2.34 15.33
C PRO A 287 10.79 1.47 14.23
N MET A 288 11.55 0.49 13.72
CA MET A 288 11.12 -0.35 12.59
C MET A 288 11.29 -1.85 12.85
N LEU A 289 10.24 -2.62 12.52
CA LEU A 289 10.35 -4.05 12.31
C LEU A 289 10.34 -4.34 10.80
N LEU A 290 11.40 -4.99 10.33
CA LEU A 290 11.57 -5.40 8.94
C LEU A 290 11.41 -6.91 8.83
N ALA A 291 10.66 -7.40 7.84
CA ALA A 291 10.57 -8.83 7.54
C ALA A 291 10.76 -9.08 6.04
N HIS A 292 11.68 -9.98 5.65
CA HIS A 292 12.01 -10.20 4.24
C HIS A 292 12.40 -11.65 3.95
N GLY A 293 11.91 -12.18 2.82
CA GLY A 293 12.20 -13.51 2.34
C GLY A 293 13.57 -13.60 1.65
N THR A 294 14.37 -14.63 1.99
CA THR A 294 15.73 -14.79 1.42
C THR A 294 15.73 -15.19 -0.05
N LYS A 295 14.61 -15.68 -0.59
CA LYS A 295 14.42 -16.05 -2.01
C LYS A 295 13.47 -15.09 -2.74
N ASP A 296 13.39 -13.85 -2.28
CA ASP A 296 12.57 -12.84 -2.94
C ASP A 296 13.23 -12.41 -4.27
N MET A 297 12.53 -12.69 -5.37
CA MET A 297 12.95 -12.39 -6.73
C MET A 297 12.21 -11.19 -7.34
N LEU A 298 11.41 -10.48 -6.54
CA LEU A 298 10.72 -9.24 -6.95
C LEU A 298 11.34 -8.01 -6.29
N VAL A 299 11.63 -8.09 -4.98
CA VAL A 299 12.37 -7.07 -4.25
C VAL A 299 13.55 -7.78 -3.59
N PRO A 300 14.79 -7.48 -3.96
CA PRO A 300 15.95 -8.16 -3.41
C PRO A 300 16.01 -8.07 -1.89
N TYR A 301 16.29 -9.19 -1.23
CA TYR A 301 16.42 -9.29 0.24
C TYR A 301 17.36 -8.24 0.83
N GLN A 302 18.40 -7.88 0.08
CA GLN A 302 19.39 -6.88 0.46
C GLN A 302 18.81 -5.51 0.70
N GLN A 303 17.65 -5.18 0.16
CA GLN A 303 16.96 -3.93 0.42
C GLN A 303 16.64 -3.78 1.92
N SER A 304 16.14 -4.84 2.57
CA SER A 304 15.91 -4.81 4.03
C SER A 304 17.21 -4.90 4.83
N VAL A 305 18.24 -5.59 4.33
CA VAL A 305 19.57 -5.61 4.97
C VAL A 305 20.18 -4.22 4.98
N GLU A 306 20.11 -3.50 3.86
CA GLU A 306 20.65 -2.13 3.73
C GLU A 306 19.93 -1.17 4.67
N LEU A 307 18.59 -1.21 4.68
CA LEU A 307 17.79 -0.37 5.57
C LEU A 307 18.07 -0.66 7.04
N SER A 308 18.10 -1.93 7.45
CA SER A 308 18.38 -2.31 8.85
C SER A 308 19.77 -1.84 9.29
N LYS A 309 20.80 -2.00 8.45
CA LYS A 309 22.16 -1.49 8.74
C LYS A 309 22.17 0.04 8.85
N GLY A 310 21.44 0.73 7.98
CA GLY A 310 21.31 2.18 8.00
C GLY A 310 20.66 2.66 9.30
N LEU A 311 19.53 2.09 9.69
CA LEU A 311 18.84 2.39 10.95
C LEU A 311 19.76 2.16 12.17
N ALA A 312 20.45 1.02 12.22
CA ALA A 312 21.39 0.72 13.30
C ALA A 312 22.55 1.73 13.37
N LYS A 313 23.09 2.19 12.24
CA LYS A 313 24.11 3.24 12.18
C LYS A 313 23.63 4.55 12.79
N HIS A 314 22.37 4.89 12.62
CA HIS A 314 21.72 6.07 13.20
C HIS A 314 21.16 5.82 14.62
N LYS A 315 21.39 4.62 15.18
CA LYS A 315 20.92 4.21 16.52
C LYS A 315 19.38 4.20 16.64
N VAL A 316 18.69 4.01 15.54
CA VAL A 316 17.24 3.81 15.51
C VAL A 316 16.95 2.37 15.92
N ASP A 317 16.00 2.18 16.84
CA ASP A 317 15.57 0.84 17.24
C ASP A 317 14.98 0.09 16.05
N ASN A 318 15.58 -1.06 15.73
CA ASN A 318 15.10 -1.85 14.60
C ASN A 318 15.28 -3.36 14.83
N ILE A 319 14.28 -4.10 14.41
CA ILE A 319 14.23 -5.56 14.44
C ILE A 319 14.20 -6.07 12.99
N PHE A 320 15.13 -6.92 12.63
CA PHE A 320 15.13 -7.54 11.30
C PHE A 320 14.87 -9.04 11.40
N LEU A 321 13.73 -9.49 10.85
CA LEU A 321 13.28 -10.87 10.80
C LEU A 321 13.51 -11.44 9.39
N THR A 322 14.51 -12.31 9.27
CA THR A 322 14.84 -13.04 8.05
C THR A 322 13.86 -14.19 7.86
N MET A 323 13.04 -14.14 6.80
CA MET A 323 12.13 -15.23 6.44
C MET A 323 12.85 -16.21 5.54
N LYS A 324 13.45 -17.24 6.15
CA LYS A 324 14.34 -18.19 5.45
C LYS A 324 13.57 -18.98 4.40
N GLU A 325 14.14 -19.09 3.18
CA GLU A 325 13.56 -19.79 2.03
C GLU A 325 12.24 -19.20 1.48
N ALA A 326 11.75 -18.08 2.05
CA ALA A 326 10.55 -17.42 1.55
C ALA A 326 10.85 -16.51 0.35
N GLY A 327 9.89 -16.41 -0.56
CA GLY A 327 9.89 -15.47 -1.69
C GLY A 327 9.19 -14.14 -1.34
N HIS A 328 8.64 -13.46 -2.36
CA HIS A 328 7.88 -12.21 -2.21
C HIS A 328 6.48 -12.47 -1.65
N GLY A 329 6.42 -12.74 -0.38
CA GLY A 329 5.20 -13.05 0.36
C GLY A 329 5.36 -14.30 1.21
N PHE A 330 4.90 -14.20 2.44
CA PHE A 330 4.97 -15.28 3.43
C PHE A 330 3.87 -15.10 4.48
N ARG A 331 3.60 -16.18 5.20
CA ARG A 331 2.75 -16.19 6.39
C ARG A 331 3.43 -17.06 7.44
N SER A 332 3.42 -16.60 8.68
CA SER A 332 3.95 -17.36 9.80
C SER A 332 3.23 -16.90 11.07
N LYS A 333 2.83 -17.84 11.90
CA LYS A 333 2.25 -17.55 13.22
C LYS A 333 3.30 -16.86 14.10
N GLU A 334 4.54 -17.37 14.10
CA GLU A 334 5.66 -16.78 14.83
C GLU A 334 5.92 -15.33 14.41
N LEU A 335 5.90 -15.04 13.09
CA LEU A 335 6.03 -13.66 12.61
C LEU A 335 4.91 -12.77 13.14
N THR A 336 3.66 -13.26 13.11
CA THR A 336 2.51 -12.50 13.62
C THR A 336 2.66 -12.19 15.13
N GLU A 337 3.12 -13.16 15.92
CA GLU A 337 3.37 -12.99 17.35
C GLU A 337 4.47 -11.96 17.61
N LYS A 338 5.60 -12.04 16.87
CA LYS A 338 6.69 -11.06 16.97
C LYS A 338 6.26 -9.64 16.56
N VAL A 339 5.43 -9.51 15.53
CA VAL A 339 4.87 -8.21 15.13
C VAL A 339 3.93 -7.68 16.19
N ARG A 340 3.09 -8.51 16.80
CA ARG A 340 2.24 -8.11 17.93
C ARG A 340 3.07 -7.61 19.12
N GLU A 341 4.12 -8.34 19.48
CA GLU A 341 5.05 -7.93 20.55
C GLU A 341 5.70 -6.57 20.25
N PHE A 342 6.18 -6.36 19.02
CA PHE A 342 6.74 -5.09 18.57
C PHE A 342 5.73 -3.93 18.69
N LEU A 343 4.52 -4.14 18.20
CA LEU A 343 3.45 -3.14 18.24
C LEU A 343 3.02 -2.85 19.70
N ALA A 344 2.88 -3.86 20.53
CA ALA A 344 2.52 -3.69 21.94
C ALA A 344 3.60 -2.91 22.69
N HIS A 345 4.88 -3.20 22.40
CA HIS A 345 6.01 -2.45 22.98
C HIS A 345 5.93 -0.95 22.64
N HIS A 346 5.87 -0.62 21.35
CA HIS A 346 5.95 0.78 20.91
C HIS A 346 4.64 1.57 21.04
N LEU A 347 3.48 0.90 20.96
CA LEU A 347 2.18 1.57 21.01
C LEU A 347 1.50 1.52 22.39
N MET A 348 1.87 0.55 23.24
CA MET A 348 1.24 0.36 24.56
C MET A 348 2.22 0.48 25.72
N GLY A 349 3.53 0.58 25.44
CA GLY A 349 4.58 0.66 26.45
C GLY A 349 4.86 -0.67 27.18
N GLU A 350 4.50 -1.80 26.56
CA GLU A 350 4.75 -3.12 27.12
C GLU A 350 6.25 -3.47 27.04
N SER A 351 6.72 -4.26 27.99
CA SER A 351 8.10 -4.75 27.94
C SER A 351 8.26 -5.77 26.80
N SER A 352 9.35 -5.68 26.03
CA SER A 352 9.69 -6.62 24.97
C SER A 352 11.11 -7.16 25.15
N LYS A 353 11.29 -8.43 24.73
CA LYS A 353 12.59 -9.07 24.56
C LYS A 353 12.86 -9.41 23.09
N LEU A 354 12.10 -8.81 22.19
CA LEU A 354 12.18 -9.07 20.77
C LEU A 354 13.57 -8.69 20.23
N ALA A 355 14.15 -9.60 19.47
CA ALA A 355 15.43 -9.42 18.80
C ALA A 355 15.35 -9.84 17.35
N SER A 356 16.26 -9.32 16.54
CA SER A 356 16.45 -9.76 15.16
C SER A 356 16.74 -11.27 15.10
N GLY A 357 16.26 -11.95 14.08
CA GLY A 357 16.40 -13.39 13.98
C GLY A 357 15.91 -13.98 12.67
N THR A 358 15.92 -15.31 12.61
CA THR A 358 15.50 -16.07 11.42
C THR A 358 14.25 -16.88 11.74
N ILE A 359 13.26 -16.79 10.86
CA ILE A 359 12.00 -17.55 10.89
C ILE A 359 11.94 -18.47 9.66
N PHE A 360 11.50 -19.70 9.83
CA PHE A 360 11.24 -20.65 8.74
C PHE A 360 9.73 -20.76 8.52
N PRO A 361 9.15 -19.98 7.57
CA PRO A 361 7.71 -20.06 7.32
C PRO A 361 7.35 -21.42 6.72
N GLY A 362 6.30 -22.05 7.27
CA GLY A 362 5.77 -23.30 6.75
C GLY A 362 6.37 -24.58 7.37
N ARG A 363 7.08 -24.51 8.47
CA ARG A 363 7.36 -25.65 9.35
C ARG A 363 6.38 -25.77 10.49
#